data_c64a532b1f77046f4abe205a752e614d
#
_entry.id   c64a532b1f77046f4abe205a752e614d
#
_cell.length_a   1.000
_cell.length_b   1.000
_cell.length_c   1.000
_cell.angle_alpha   90.00
_cell.angle_beta   90.00
_cell.angle_gamma   90.00
#
_symmetry.space_group_name_H-M   'P 1'
#
loop_
_entity.id
_entity.type
_entity.pdbx_description
1 polymer ?
#
loop_
_entity_poly.entity_id
_entity_poly.type
_entity_poly.pdbx_seq_one_letter_code
_entity_poly.pdbx_strand_id
1 'polypeptide(L)'
;MYDVIVIGGGAAGFFAALAAKEAHPDAKVVILEKTAVLLSKVRVSGGGRCNVTHSCFEPAPFSKHYPRGEKELLGPFHRFQATHTIQWFESRGVQLKAEADGRMFPTTNSSETIIECLMAEADKLNVEIRLRQRVE
;
A
#
# COMPACT_ATOMS: atom_id res chain seq x y z
N MET A 1 21.70 12.87 6.29
CA MET A 1 21.59 11.51 6.87
C MET A 1 20.11 11.19 6.92
N TYR A 2 19.67 9.98 6.59
CA TYR A 2 18.27 9.53 6.72
C TYR A 2 18.10 8.69 7.95
N ASP A 3 16.96 8.79 8.61
CA ASP A 3 16.57 7.96 9.75
C ASP A 3 15.96 6.64 9.27
N VAL A 4 15.25 6.67 8.11
CA VAL A 4 14.66 5.49 7.49
C VAL A 4 14.92 5.49 6.00
N ILE A 5 15.42 4.37 5.49
CA ILE A 5 15.61 4.12 4.05
C ILE A 5 14.73 2.94 3.66
N VAL A 6 13.79 3.16 2.75
CA VAL A 6 12.91 2.14 2.19
C VAL A 6 13.39 1.76 0.80
N ILE A 7 13.61 0.48 0.56
CA ILE A 7 14.08 -0.04 -0.72
C ILE A 7 12.88 -0.58 -1.52
N GLY A 8 12.60 0.07 -2.64
CA GLY A 8 11.53 -0.27 -3.57
C GLY A 8 10.30 0.64 -3.45
N GLY A 9 9.95 1.30 -4.55
CA GLY A 9 8.81 2.22 -4.69
C GLY A 9 7.50 1.51 -5.10
N GLY A 10 7.24 0.33 -4.53
CA GLY A 10 5.97 -0.38 -4.67
C GLY A 10 5.01 -0.10 -3.51
N ALA A 11 3.84 -0.75 -3.49
CA ALA A 11 2.82 -0.55 -2.45
C ALA A 11 3.38 -0.74 -1.03
N ALA A 12 4.12 -1.80 -0.79
CA ALA A 12 4.72 -2.08 0.52
C ALA A 12 5.72 -1.01 0.95
N GLY A 13 6.54 -0.51 0.01
CA GLY A 13 7.49 0.56 0.28
C GLY A 13 6.80 1.88 0.64
N PHE A 14 5.76 2.24 -0.10
CA PHE A 14 4.97 3.42 0.23
C PHE A 14 4.33 3.29 1.61
N PHE A 15 3.64 2.18 1.91
CA PHE A 15 3.04 1.98 3.23
C PHE A 15 4.07 2.01 4.36
N ALA A 16 5.25 1.40 4.17
CA ALA A 16 6.33 1.44 5.17
C ALA A 16 6.83 2.86 5.42
N ALA A 17 7.06 3.63 4.35
CA ALA A 17 7.52 5.01 4.45
C ALA A 17 6.48 5.93 5.12
N LEU A 18 5.21 5.80 4.72
CA LEU A 18 4.10 6.58 5.28
C LEU A 18 3.90 6.26 6.76
N ALA A 19 3.88 4.97 7.13
CA ALA A 19 3.76 4.55 8.53
C ALA A 19 4.93 5.05 9.39
N ALA A 20 6.16 5.05 8.86
CA ALA A 20 7.32 5.60 9.55
C ALA A 20 7.15 7.11 9.82
N LYS A 21 6.67 7.85 8.82
CA LYS A 21 6.41 9.30 8.95
C LYS A 21 5.24 9.62 9.88
N GLU A 22 4.17 8.82 9.85
CA GLU A 22 3.03 8.97 10.77
C GLU A 22 3.44 8.72 12.22
N ALA A 23 4.30 7.72 12.47
CA ALA A 23 4.81 7.41 13.80
C ALA A 23 5.87 8.43 14.29
N HIS A 24 6.67 8.96 13.37
CA HIS A 24 7.79 9.88 13.66
C HIS A 24 7.81 11.02 12.63
N PRO A 25 7.01 12.08 12.82
CA PRO A 25 6.85 13.16 11.83
C PRO A 25 8.15 13.88 11.46
N ASP A 26 9.08 13.97 12.39
CA ASP A 26 10.39 14.64 12.18
C ASP A 26 11.43 13.74 11.49
N ALA A 27 11.16 12.44 11.37
CA ALA A 27 12.11 11.51 10.75
C ALA A 27 12.33 11.84 9.26
N LYS A 28 13.58 11.76 8.83
CA LYS A 28 13.98 11.88 7.42
C LYS A 28 13.83 10.51 6.75
N VAL A 29 12.77 10.35 5.97
CA VAL A 29 12.42 9.10 5.29
C VAL A 29 12.65 9.23 3.79
N VAL A 30 13.32 8.24 3.19
CA VAL A 30 13.52 8.17 1.74
C VAL A 30 13.10 6.82 1.18
N ILE A 31 12.46 6.84 0.01
CA ILE A 31 12.21 5.65 -0.82
C ILE A 31 13.23 5.65 -1.96
N LEU A 32 13.99 4.55 -2.09
CA LEU A 32 14.91 4.32 -3.19
C LEU A 32 14.28 3.33 -4.17
N GLU A 33 14.01 3.77 -5.40
CA GLU A 33 13.46 2.94 -6.47
C GLU A 33 14.48 2.77 -7.61
N LYS A 34 14.73 1.53 -8.00
CA LYS A 34 15.71 1.19 -9.05
C LYS A 34 15.29 1.63 -10.44
N THR A 35 14.01 1.75 -10.70
CA THR A 35 13.43 2.12 -11.99
C THR A 35 13.06 3.59 -12.07
N ALA A 36 12.53 4.03 -13.20
CA ALA A 36 11.98 5.36 -13.38
C ALA A 36 10.47 5.43 -13.03
N VAL A 37 9.84 4.31 -12.65
CA VAL A 37 8.38 4.20 -12.47
C VAL A 37 8.06 3.65 -11.10
N LEU A 38 7.29 4.43 -10.33
CA LEU A 38 6.74 4.03 -9.04
C LEU A 38 5.46 3.22 -9.20
N LEU A 39 5.17 2.35 -8.23
CA LEU A 39 3.89 1.66 -8.10
C LEU A 39 3.48 0.88 -9.38
N SER A 40 4.46 0.41 -10.16
CA SER A 40 4.23 -0.23 -11.46
C SER A 40 3.33 -1.47 -11.37
N LYS A 41 3.48 -2.29 -10.31
CA LYS A 41 2.62 -3.45 -10.08
C LYS A 41 1.22 -3.07 -9.62
N VAL A 42 1.07 -1.99 -8.87
CA VAL A 42 -0.25 -1.43 -8.51
C VAL A 42 -1.00 -1.03 -9.77
N ARG A 43 -0.32 -0.35 -10.69
CA ARG A 43 -0.88 0.14 -11.96
C ARG A 43 -1.54 -0.96 -12.79
N VAL A 44 -0.92 -2.13 -12.87
CA VAL A 44 -1.41 -3.25 -13.70
C VAL A 44 -2.27 -4.26 -12.93
N SER A 45 -2.29 -4.19 -11.60
CA SER A 45 -3.02 -5.13 -10.78
C SER A 45 -4.54 -5.05 -11.02
N GLY A 46 -5.23 -6.18 -10.84
CA GLY A 46 -6.68 -6.23 -11.06
C GLY A 46 -7.13 -5.78 -12.45
N GLY A 47 -6.30 -5.95 -13.48
CA GLY A 47 -6.58 -5.51 -14.83
C GLY A 47 -6.57 -3.98 -14.99
N GLY A 48 -5.70 -3.28 -14.26
CA GLY A 48 -5.60 -1.81 -14.27
C GLY A 48 -6.56 -1.10 -13.32
N ARG A 49 -7.31 -1.85 -12.51
CA ARG A 49 -8.26 -1.31 -11.52
C ARG A 49 -7.70 -1.27 -10.10
N CYS A 50 -6.63 -1.97 -9.82
CA CYS A 50 -6.04 -2.26 -8.51
C CYS A 50 -6.99 -3.03 -7.58
N ASN A 51 -6.82 -4.35 -7.47
CA ASN A 51 -7.42 -5.10 -6.37
C ASN A 51 -6.69 -4.73 -5.06
N VAL A 52 -7.33 -3.90 -4.25
CA VAL A 52 -6.73 -3.32 -3.03
C VAL A 52 -6.71 -4.33 -1.90
N THR A 53 -7.82 -5.00 -1.66
CA THR A 53 -7.99 -5.97 -0.57
C THR A 53 -9.19 -6.88 -0.87
N HIS A 54 -9.64 -7.62 0.15
CA HIS A 54 -10.78 -8.51 0.07
C HIS A 54 -11.79 -8.19 1.19
N SER A 55 -13.08 -8.34 0.91
CA SER A 55 -14.16 -8.13 1.89
C SER A 55 -14.30 -9.31 2.89
N CYS A 56 -13.18 -9.76 3.41
CA CYS A 56 -13.08 -10.77 4.44
C CYS A 56 -12.46 -10.10 5.68
N PHE A 57 -13.24 -9.99 6.76
CA PHE A 57 -12.91 -9.10 7.88
C PHE A 57 -12.45 -9.84 9.15
N GLU A 58 -12.23 -11.13 9.05
CA GLU A 58 -11.66 -11.92 10.13
C GLU A 58 -10.25 -12.42 9.76
N PRO A 59 -9.25 -12.29 10.66
CA PRO A 59 -7.86 -12.63 10.35
C PRO A 59 -7.65 -14.05 9.83
N ALA A 60 -8.26 -15.06 10.45
CA ALA A 60 -8.04 -16.45 10.08
C ALA A 60 -8.65 -16.84 8.72
N PRO A 61 -9.91 -16.49 8.39
CA PRO A 61 -10.42 -16.63 7.02
C PRO A 61 -9.66 -15.79 6.01
N PHE A 62 -9.29 -14.54 6.37
CA PHE A 62 -8.58 -13.64 5.48
C PHE A 62 -7.19 -14.15 5.09
N SER A 63 -6.45 -14.74 6.03
CA SER A 63 -5.12 -15.29 5.75
C SER A 63 -5.15 -16.41 4.71
N LYS A 64 -6.24 -17.17 4.59
CA LYS A 64 -6.41 -18.24 3.60
C LYS A 64 -6.43 -17.75 2.15
N HIS A 65 -6.70 -16.45 1.92
CA HIS A 65 -6.57 -15.84 0.59
C HIS A 65 -5.10 -15.61 0.15
N TYR A 66 -4.14 -15.95 1.01
CA TYR A 66 -2.70 -15.81 0.76
C TYR A 66 -2.02 -17.18 0.74
N PRO A 67 -1.99 -17.89 -0.40
CA PRO A 67 -1.51 -19.28 -0.46
C PRO A 67 -0.06 -19.50 -0.02
N ARG A 68 0.75 -18.43 -0.09
CA ARG A 68 2.19 -18.47 0.29
C ARG A 68 2.50 -17.65 1.55
N GLY A 69 1.55 -17.40 2.39
CA GLY A 69 1.76 -16.55 3.57
C GLY A 69 0.67 -16.72 4.62
N GLU A 70 -0.16 -17.74 4.48
CA GLU A 70 -1.31 -17.94 5.36
C GLU A 70 -0.93 -17.93 6.84
N LYS A 71 0.10 -18.69 7.19
CA LYS A 71 0.55 -18.83 8.59
C LYS A 71 1.28 -17.60 9.09
N GLU A 72 2.13 -17.03 8.24
CA GLU A 72 2.98 -15.87 8.55
C GLU A 72 2.15 -14.58 8.69
N LEU A 73 1.08 -14.46 7.92
CA LEU A 73 0.21 -13.28 7.90
C LEU A 73 -0.86 -13.31 8.98
N LEU A 74 -1.17 -14.45 9.57
CA LEU A 74 -2.21 -14.55 10.60
C LEU A 74 -1.95 -13.59 11.78
N GLY A 75 -0.73 -13.54 12.29
CA GLY A 75 -0.33 -12.64 13.38
C GLY A 75 -0.46 -11.15 12.98
N PRO A 76 0.15 -10.72 11.88
CA PRO A 76 -0.02 -9.36 11.35
C PRO A 76 -1.46 -8.94 11.11
N PHE A 77 -2.34 -9.83 10.62
CA PHE A 77 -3.74 -9.51 10.36
C PHE A 77 -4.56 -9.24 11.62
N HIS A 78 -4.15 -9.69 12.78
CA HIS A 78 -4.75 -9.25 14.05
C HIS A 78 -4.47 -7.78 14.38
N ARG A 79 -3.48 -7.16 13.71
CA ARG A 79 -3.12 -5.74 13.90
C ARG A 79 -3.53 -4.87 12.72
N PHE A 80 -3.36 -5.38 11.50
CA PHE A 80 -3.69 -4.66 10.28
C PHE A 80 -4.22 -5.64 9.23
N GLN A 81 -5.49 -5.52 8.88
CA GLN A 81 -6.20 -6.39 7.95
C GLN A 81 -7.08 -5.58 6.96
N ALA A 82 -7.97 -6.25 6.23
CA ALA A 82 -8.80 -5.63 5.19
C ALA A 82 -9.56 -4.38 5.69
N THR A 83 -10.18 -4.45 6.87
CA THR A 83 -10.90 -3.30 7.46
C THR A 83 -10.00 -2.08 7.62
N HIS A 84 -8.77 -2.28 8.12
CA HIS A 84 -7.82 -1.19 8.31
C HIS A 84 -7.34 -0.61 6.98
N THR A 85 -7.14 -1.47 5.96
CA THR A 85 -6.81 -1.02 4.61
C THR A 85 -7.92 -0.15 4.02
N ILE A 86 -9.18 -0.59 4.16
CA ILE A 86 -10.34 0.18 3.71
C ILE A 86 -10.39 1.54 4.41
N GLN A 87 -10.34 1.56 5.73
CA GLN A 87 -10.36 2.78 6.53
C GLN A 87 -9.21 3.73 6.16
N TRP A 88 -8.03 3.19 5.89
CA TRP A 88 -6.87 3.98 5.50
C TRP A 88 -7.12 4.74 4.19
N PHE A 89 -7.69 4.09 3.19
CA PHE A 89 -8.03 4.72 1.90
C PHE A 89 -9.23 5.65 2.01
N GLU A 90 -10.29 5.22 2.69
CA GLU A 90 -11.53 6.01 2.83
C GLU A 90 -11.30 7.31 3.59
N SER A 91 -10.47 7.29 4.64
CA SER A 91 -10.08 8.51 5.37
C SER A 91 -9.29 9.52 4.52
N ARG A 92 -8.82 9.08 3.35
CA ARG A 92 -8.09 9.89 2.36
C ARG A 92 -8.92 10.17 1.10
N GLY A 93 -10.24 9.94 1.18
CA GLY A 93 -11.19 10.24 0.11
C GLY A 93 -11.27 9.20 -1.01
N VAL A 94 -10.63 8.04 -0.84
CA VAL A 94 -10.73 6.95 -1.82
C VAL A 94 -11.79 5.94 -1.37
N GLN A 95 -12.92 5.92 -2.06
CA GLN A 95 -13.99 4.97 -1.81
C GLN A 95 -13.70 3.63 -2.49
N LEU A 96 -13.90 2.54 -1.76
CA LEU A 96 -13.73 1.18 -2.24
C LEU A 96 -15.09 0.47 -2.35
N LYS A 97 -15.20 -0.46 -3.28
CA LYS A 97 -16.37 -1.33 -3.46
C LYS A 97 -15.93 -2.79 -3.52
N ALA A 98 -16.73 -3.69 -2.94
CA ALA A 98 -16.57 -5.12 -3.10
C ALA A 98 -17.28 -5.62 -4.37
N GLU A 99 -16.67 -6.55 -5.08
CA GLU A 99 -17.31 -7.34 -6.12
C GLU A 99 -17.91 -8.64 -5.54
N ALA A 100 -18.66 -9.37 -6.34
CA ALA A 100 -19.36 -10.59 -5.91
C ALA A 100 -18.43 -11.69 -5.37
N ASP A 101 -17.18 -11.71 -5.82
CA ASP A 101 -16.14 -12.64 -5.36
C ASP A 101 -15.35 -12.14 -4.15
N GLY A 102 -15.74 -11.00 -3.58
CA GLY A 102 -15.13 -10.40 -2.42
C GLY A 102 -13.91 -9.51 -2.68
N ARG A 103 -13.39 -9.47 -3.92
CA ARG A 103 -12.31 -8.54 -4.25
C ARG A 103 -12.77 -7.09 -4.15
N MET A 104 -11.91 -6.23 -3.66
CA MET A 104 -12.24 -4.81 -3.46
C MET A 104 -11.41 -3.90 -4.38
N PHE A 105 -12.11 -3.01 -5.04
CA PHE A 105 -11.55 -2.07 -6.01
C PHE A 105 -11.96 -0.64 -5.68
N PRO A 106 -11.20 0.38 -6.13
CA PRO A 106 -11.69 1.76 -6.06
C PRO A 106 -12.97 1.92 -6.89
N THR A 107 -13.91 2.73 -6.40
CA THR A 107 -15.18 2.97 -7.10
C THR A 107 -14.99 3.59 -8.48
N THR A 108 -13.87 4.22 -8.73
CA THR A 108 -13.45 4.77 -10.03
C THR A 108 -13.08 3.70 -11.06
N ASN A 109 -12.86 2.44 -10.62
CA ASN A 109 -12.34 1.36 -11.45
C ASN A 109 -10.97 1.67 -12.11
N SER A 110 -10.17 2.53 -11.52
CA SER A 110 -8.85 2.92 -12.01
C SER A 110 -7.79 2.78 -10.93
N SER A 111 -6.69 2.10 -11.24
CA SER A 111 -5.52 2.00 -10.37
C SER A 111 -4.85 3.35 -10.10
N GLU A 112 -5.05 4.33 -11.00
CA GLU A 112 -4.53 5.68 -10.82
C GLU A 112 -5.06 6.31 -9.52
N THR A 113 -6.30 6.06 -9.14
CA THR A 113 -6.88 6.55 -7.88
C THR A 113 -6.06 6.12 -6.66
N ILE A 114 -5.60 4.88 -6.65
CA ILE A 114 -4.76 4.34 -5.57
C ILE A 114 -3.35 4.92 -5.64
N ILE A 115 -2.78 5.03 -6.84
CA ILE A 115 -1.45 5.59 -7.07
C ILE A 115 -1.41 7.05 -6.64
N GLU A 116 -2.36 7.85 -7.08
CA GLU A 116 -2.47 9.29 -6.74
C GLU A 116 -2.63 9.49 -5.23
N CYS A 117 -3.43 8.65 -4.56
CA CYS A 117 -3.59 8.71 -3.12
C CYS A 117 -2.26 8.45 -2.39
N LEU A 118 -1.52 7.39 -2.76
CA LEU A 118 -0.23 7.06 -2.15
C LEU A 118 0.82 8.14 -2.41
N MET A 119 0.87 8.67 -3.62
CA MET A 119 1.78 9.75 -3.99
C MET A 119 1.48 11.05 -3.24
N ALA A 120 0.20 11.42 -3.15
CA ALA A 120 -0.22 12.62 -2.43
C ALA A 120 0.11 12.54 -0.93
N GLU A 121 -0.09 11.38 -0.30
CA GLU A 121 0.29 11.19 1.10
C GLU A 121 1.81 11.24 1.30
N ALA A 122 2.59 10.68 0.38
CA ALA A 122 4.05 10.77 0.44
C ALA A 122 4.54 12.22 0.35
N ASP A 123 3.96 13.00 -0.55
CA ASP A 123 4.26 14.43 -0.69
C ASP A 123 3.87 15.21 0.58
N LYS A 124 2.64 15.05 1.04
CA LYS A 124 2.10 15.67 2.26
C LYS A 124 2.95 15.41 3.50
N LEU A 125 3.49 14.20 3.64
CA LEU A 125 4.33 13.78 4.75
C LEU A 125 5.83 14.04 4.51
N ASN A 126 6.19 14.68 3.40
CA ASN A 126 7.58 14.96 3.01
C ASN A 126 8.45 13.70 2.99
N VAL A 127 7.95 12.62 2.39
CA VAL A 127 8.76 11.44 2.09
C VAL A 127 9.58 11.73 0.84
N GLU A 128 10.91 11.67 0.96
CA GLU A 128 11.78 11.83 -0.20
C GLU A 128 11.72 10.59 -1.10
N ILE A 129 11.64 10.78 -2.41
CA ILE A 129 11.61 9.69 -3.39
C ILE A 129 12.77 9.86 -4.37
N ARG A 130 13.60 8.84 -4.50
CA ARG A 130 14.72 8.82 -5.44
C ARG A 130 14.54 7.66 -6.42
N LEU A 131 14.36 8.02 -7.68
CA LEU A 131 14.27 7.09 -8.80
C LEU A 131 15.66 6.72 -9.34
N ARG A 132 15.74 5.60 -10.06
CA ARG A 132 16.98 5.10 -10.67
C ARG A 132 18.12 4.89 -9.65
N GLN A 133 17.73 4.55 -8.42
CA GLN A 133 18.65 4.23 -7.32
C GLN A 133 18.57 2.73 -7.02
N ARG A 134 19.47 1.98 -7.62
CA ARG A 134 19.62 0.55 -7.35
C ARG A 134 20.47 0.37 -6.10
N VAL A 135 19.98 -0.39 -5.16
CA VAL A 135 20.70 -0.83 -3.97
C VAL A 135 21.30 -2.20 -4.27
N GLU A 136 22.58 -2.38 -3.99
CA GLU A 136 23.34 -3.63 -4.16
C GLU A 136 23.62 -4.29 -2.81
#